data_9d42bcb0898be2ce77004036b15fdb4b
#
_entry.id   9d42bcb0898be2ce77004036b15fdb4b
#
_cell.length_a   1.000
_cell.length_b   1.000
_cell.length_c   1.000
_cell.angle_alpha   90.00
_cell.angle_beta   90.00
_cell.angle_gamma   90.00
#
_symmetry.space_group_name_H-M   'P 1'
#
loop_
_entity.id
_entity.type
_entity.pdbx_description
1 polymer ?
#
loop_
_entity_poly.entity_id
_entity_poly.type
_entity_poly.pdbx_seq_one_letter_code
_entity_poly.pdbx_strand_id
1 'polypeptide(L)'
;MVSDLLASCIRNSVSETTTPLRLGVDPRFTDRERQPGLDLLRAFAILVVVIYHAALFGFKLPGRVDRFGWIGVDLFFVLSGYLIGGQLLAPLARSRPIDLWRFFARRALRIIPAYFVILAVYAFLPSWREYPEMSPLWKFVLSVQNIGLHGGTAFSHAWSLAVEDQFYFLLPLTLILVSRWPRARFIIPCLIVLGGIGLRAFLAWQNLAETGVSFRGFQTWIYYPTWTRLDPLVFGVVLAAIEKFRPQWWRRLMNLAPWLSLPGLALIVYALYLGEGDYLTVAAAIWQFPLVALGMAALLVCALSPRLILRRVKIPGAAFIASIAYSAYLVQKLVIYFFTQFCVTHNIALTSAAALFVVELCVYAVATILFLVVERPFLQLRHRVAPRPSRS
;
A
#
# COMPACT_ATOMS: atom_id res chain seq x y z
N MET A 1 -65.47 -10.52 6.91
CA MET A 1 -64.57 -10.02 7.99
C MET A 1 -63.44 -10.99 8.37
N VAL A 2 -63.61 -12.31 8.27
CA VAL A 2 -62.53 -13.31 8.51
C VAL A 2 -61.74 -13.63 7.22
N SER A 3 -62.40 -13.52 6.05
CA SER A 3 -61.75 -13.73 4.73
C SER A 3 -60.74 -12.61 4.33
N ASP A 4 -60.96 -11.40 4.81
CA ASP A 4 -60.10 -10.26 4.47
C ASP A 4 -58.83 -10.18 5.32
N LEU A 5 -58.83 -10.76 6.53
CA LEU A 5 -57.67 -10.89 7.40
C LEU A 5 -56.70 -11.98 6.91
N LEU A 6 -57.20 -13.07 6.33
CA LEU A 6 -56.35 -14.12 5.73
C LEU A 6 -55.71 -13.69 4.41
N ALA A 7 -56.38 -12.87 3.61
CA ALA A 7 -55.84 -12.31 2.37
C ALA A 7 -54.74 -11.25 2.61
N SER A 8 -54.77 -10.56 3.74
CA SER A 8 -53.75 -9.60 4.16
C SER A 8 -52.49 -10.27 4.72
N CYS A 9 -52.63 -11.39 5.43
CA CYS A 9 -51.46 -12.18 5.92
C CYS A 9 -50.71 -12.90 4.81
N ILE A 10 -51.38 -13.38 3.78
CA ILE A 10 -50.76 -14.07 2.66
C ILE A 10 -50.04 -13.11 1.71
N ARG A 11 -50.47 -11.84 1.62
CA ARG A 11 -49.79 -10.82 0.81
C ARG A 11 -48.52 -10.27 1.45
N ASN A 12 -48.36 -10.36 2.76
CA ASN A 12 -47.15 -9.91 3.46
C ASN A 12 -46.06 -10.98 3.59
N SER A 13 -46.32 -12.24 3.26
CA SER A 13 -45.35 -13.34 3.34
C SER A 13 -44.68 -13.70 2.00
N VAL A 14 -45.04 -13.04 0.89
CA VAL A 14 -44.49 -13.35 -0.46
C VAL A 14 -43.61 -12.22 -1.02
N SER A 15 -43.30 -11.20 -0.22
CA SER A 15 -42.34 -10.15 -0.62
C SER A 15 -40.98 -10.18 0.09
N GLU A 16 -40.57 -11.33 0.63
CA GLU A 16 -39.15 -11.55 0.88
C GLU A 16 -38.43 -11.86 -0.45
N THR A 17 -38.21 -10.78 -1.14
CA THR A 17 -37.35 -10.63 -2.29
C THR A 17 -36.04 -11.39 -2.07
N THR A 18 -35.80 -12.40 -2.88
CA THR A 18 -34.49 -12.83 -3.29
C THR A 18 -33.72 -11.63 -3.84
N THR A 19 -33.04 -10.92 -2.96
CA THR A 19 -32.09 -9.90 -3.35
C THR A 19 -30.96 -10.62 -4.10
N PRO A 20 -30.74 -10.39 -5.40
CA PRO A 20 -29.63 -10.99 -6.09
C PRO A 20 -28.36 -10.56 -5.35
N LEU A 21 -27.45 -11.50 -5.09
CA LEU A 21 -26.08 -11.23 -4.61
C LEU A 21 -25.46 -10.18 -5.52
N ARG A 22 -25.69 -8.91 -5.23
CA ARG A 22 -24.91 -7.84 -5.82
C ARG A 22 -23.52 -8.00 -5.25
N LEU A 23 -22.61 -8.55 -6.03
CA LEU A 23 -21.15 -8.41 -5.89
C LEU A 23 -20.77 -6.92 -6.00
N GLY A 24 -21.52 -6.07 -5.31
CA GLY A 24 -21.44 -4.62 -5.33
C GLY A 24 -20.90 -4.11 -4.01
N VAL A 25 -19.89 -3.31 -4.08
CA VAL A 25 -19.42 -2.41 -3.04
C VAL A 25 -20.63 -1.78 -2.34
N ASP A 26 -20.71 -1.90 -1.00
CA ASP A 26 -21.78 -1.37 -0.16
C ASP A 26 -22.16 0.06 -0.63
N PRO A 27 -23.43 0.33 -1.01
CA PRO A 27 -23.89 1.65 -1.45
C PRO A 27 -23.71 2.76 -0.40
N ARG A 28 -23.46 2.40 0.86
CA ARG A 28 -23.11 3.33 1.93
C ARG A 28 -21.68 3.90 1.80
N PHE A 29 -20.82 3.34 0.93
CA PHE A 29 -19.68 4.03 0.35
C PHE A 29 -20.18 4.88 -0.81
N THR A 30 -20.96 5.93 -0.51
CA THR A 30 -21.49 6.82 -1.51
C THR A 30 -20.37 7.34 -2.41
N ASP A 31 -20.61 7.39 -3.71
CA ASP A 31 -19.74 7.85 -4.80
C ASP A 31 -19.08 9.23 -4.52
N ARG A 32 -19.62 10.00 -3.57
CA ARG A 32 -19.12 11.33 -3.14
C ARG A 32 -17.81 11.31 -2.32
N GLU A 33 -17.42 10.18 -1.73
CA GLU A 33 -16.20 10.09 -0.91
C GLU A 33 -15.03 9.41 -1.64
N ARG A 34 -15.28 8.74 -2.75
CA ARG A 34 -14.24 8.08 -3.54
C ARG A 34 -13.58 9.07 -4.50
N GLN A 35 -12.27 9.01 -4.55
CA GLN A 35 -11.48 9.78 -5.51
C GLN A 35 -10.95 8.80 -6.56
N PRO A 36 -11.50 8.80 -7.79
CA PRO A 36 -11.12 7.85 -8.84
C PRO A 36 -9.61 7.79 -9.09
N GLY A 37 -8.93 8.95 -9.06
CA GLY A 37 -7.48 9.02 -9.22
C GLY A 37 -6.70 8.26 -8.14
N LEU A 38 -7.16 8.28 -6.87
CA LEU A 38 -6.53 7.50 -5.80
C LEU A 38 -6.79 6.01 -5.94
N ASP A 39 -8.01 5.63 -6.36
CA ASP A 39 -8.34 4.23 -6.60
C ASP A 39 -7.52 3.70 -7.78
N LEU A 40 -7.32 4.50 -8.84
CA LEU A 40 -6.47 4.15 -9.97
C LEU A 40 -5.02 3.93 -9.54
N LEU A 41 -4.45 4.85 -8.73
CA LEU A 41 -3.08 4.70 -8.22
C LEU A 41 -2.91 3.44 -7.35
N ARG A 42 -3.90 3.11 -6.50
CA ARG A 42 -3.85 1.89 -5.68
C ARG A 42 -3.96 0.63 -6.54
N ALA A 43 -4.86 0.63 -7.52
CA ALA A 43 -5.02 -0.49 -8.44
C ALA A 43 -3.74 -0.71 -9.25
N PHE A 44 -3.13 0.37 -9.75
CA PHE A 44 -1.84 0.31 -10.43
C PHE A 44 -0.74 -0.23 -9.50
N ALA A 45 -0.64 0.29 -8.27
CA ALA A 45 0.38 -0.12 -7.32
C ALA A 45 0.33 -1.62 -7.00
N ILE A 46 -0.86 -2.17 -6.74
CA ILE A 46 -0.98 -3.62 -6.45
C ILE A 46 -0.70 -4.46 -7.68
N LEU A 47 -1.16 -4.04 -8.87
CA LEU A 47 -0.92 -4.74 -10.13
C LEU A 47 0.59 -4.92 -10.37
N VAL A 48 1.37 -3.82 -10.34
CA VAL A 48 2.81 -3.90 -10.60
C VAL A 48 3.58 -4.65 -9.52
N VAL A 49 3.10 -4.62 -8.27
CA VAL A 49 3.70 -5.42 -7.16
C VAL A 49 3.47 -6.91 -7.38
N VAL A 50 2.28 -7.33 -7.80
CA VAL A 50 2.00 -8.75 -8.08
C VAL A 50 2.82 -9.23 -9.27
N ILE A 51 2.90 -8.44 -10.36
CA ILE A 51 3.76 -8.72 -11.53
C ILE A 51 5.22 -8.90 -11.10
N TYR A 52 5.75 -8.00 -10.25
CA TYR A 52 7.12 -8.09 -9.73
C TYR A 52 7.36 -9.37 -8.94
N HIS A 53 6.43 -9.73 -8.05
CA HIS A 53 6.56 -10.98 -7.31
C HIS A 53 6.41 -12.21 -8.20
N ALA A 54 5.52 -12.19 -9.21
CA ALA A 54 5.44 -13.26 -10.19
C ALA A 54 6.76 -13.43 -10.98
N ALA A 55 7.42 -12.32 -11.32
CA ALA A 55 8.72 -12.37 -11.99
C ALA A 55 9.80 -13.06 -11.15
N LEU A 56 9.78 -12.90 -9.81
CA LEU A 56 10.69 -13.61 -8.91
C LEU A 56 10.47 -15.13 -8.91
N PHE A 57 9.29 -15.60 -9.34
CA PHE A 57 8.95 -17.03 -9.52
C PHE A 57 9.10 -17.53 -10.96
N GLY A 58 9.69 -16.73 -11.85
CA GLY A 58 10.02 -17.14 -13.21
C GLY A 58 9.05 -16.67 -14.30
N PHE A 59 7.95 -15.97 -13.95
CA PHE A 59 7.11 -15.30 -14.95
C PHE A 59 7.88 -14.14 -15.57
N LYS A 60 7.73 -13.92 -16.88
CA LYS A 60 8.45 -12.86 -17.60
C LYS A 60 7.53 -12.02 -18.44
N LEU A 61 7.78 -10.71 -18.44
CA LEU A 61 7.22 -9.76 -19.40
C LEU A 61 8.30 -9.29 -20.38
N PRO A 62 7.91 -9.01 -21.64
CA PRO A 62 8.81 -8.35 -22.59
C PRO A 62 9.32 -7.01 -22.04
N GLY A 63 10.57 -6.65 -22.32
CA GLY A 63 11.12 -5.35 -21.98
C GLY A 63 11.50 -5.14 -20.52
N ARG A 64 11.61 -6.21 -19.73
CA ARG A 64 12.08 -6.15 -18.31
C ARG A 64 11.19 -5.31 -17.37
N VAL A 65 9.96 -4.99 -17.77
CA VAL A 65 9.01 -4.19 -16.98
C VAL A 65 8.66 -4.86 -15.65
N ASP A 66 8.69 -6.19 -15.64
CA ASP A 66 8.51 -7.06 -14.49
C ASP A 66 9.51 -6.79 -13.34
N ARG A 67 10.71 -6.26 -13.66
CA ARG A 67 11.74 -5.96 -12.66
C ARG A 67 11.46 -4.70 -11.83
N PHE A 68 10.59 -3.83 -12.31
CA PHE A 68 10.37 -2.51 -11.71
C PHE A 68 9.15 -2.41 -10.81
N GLY A 69 8.34 -3.48 -10.69
CA GLY A 69 7.08 -3.44 -9.94
C GLY A 69 7.22 -3.18 -8.43
N TRP A 70 8.43 -3.29 -7.86
CA TRP A 70 8.71 -2.92 -6.47
C TRP A 70 8.38 -1.45 -6.17
N ILE A 71 8.39 -0.54 -7.17
CA ILE A 71 8.00 0.86 -7.01
C ILE A 71 6.53 1.03 -6.58
N GLY A 72 5.69 0.03 -6.82
CA GLY A 72 4.31 0.02 -6.33
C GLY A 72 4.23 0.13 -4.80
N VAL A 73 5.22 -0.42 -4.07
CA VAL A 73 5.32 -0.27 -2.61
C VAL A 73 5.59 1.18 -2.22
N ASP A 74 6.46 1.89 -2.93
CA ASP A 74 6.73 3.32 -2.69
C ASP A 74 5.49 4.17 -2.97
N LEU A 75 4.72 3.81 -4.00
CA LEU A 75 3.44 4.47 -4.27
C LEU A 75 2.43 4.22 -3.13
N PHE A 76 2.36 3.00 -2.58
CA PHE A 76 1.55 2.74 -1.39
C PHE A 76 2.02 3.56 -0.19
N PHE A 77 3.32 3.70 0.03
CA PHE A 77 3.86 4.51 1.12
C PHE A 77 3.50 5.99 0.97
N VAL A 78 3.62 6.58 -0.23
CA VAL A 78 3.18 7.97 -0.48
C VAL A 78 1.68 8.13 -0.22
N LEU A 79 0.86 7.20 -0.73
CA LEU A 79 -0.59 7.18 -0.50
C LEU A 79 -0.93 7.04 0.99
N SER A 80 -0.24 6.16 1.70
CA SER A 80 -0.38 5.96 3.15
C SER A 80 -0.02 7.23 3.91
N GLY A 81 1.13 7.83 3.63
CA GLY A 81 1.55 9.09 4.23
C GLY A 81 0.51 10.20 4.04
N TYR A 82 0.00 10.37 2.82
CA TYR A 82 -1.02 11.37 2.50
C TYR A 82 -2.35 11.13 3.22
N LEU A 83 -2.85 9.90 3.16
CA LEU A 83 -4.17 9.58 3.72
C LEU A 83 -4.16 9.57 5.25
N ILE A 84 -3.14 9.01 5.86
CA ILE A 84 -2.99 8.96 7.30
C ILE A 84 -2.59 10.32 7.87
N GLY A 85 -1.64 10.98 7.22
CA GLY A 85 -1.31 12.37 7.54
C GLY A 85 -2.55 13.25 7.48
N GLY A 86 -3.36 13.15 6.42
CA GLY A 86 -4.60 13.89 6.28
C GLY A 86 -5.62 13.63 7.39
N GLN A 87 -5.74 12.37 7.86
CA GLN A 87 -6.63 12.01 8.97
C GLN A 87 -6.19 12.62 10.31
N LEU A 88 -4.88 12.64 10.58
CA LEU A 88 -4.31 13.17 11.81
C LEU A 88 -4.20 14.69 11.80
N LEU A 89 -3.91 15.30 10.66
CA LEU A 89 -3.75 16.74 10.51
C LEU A 89 -5.08 17.49 10.42
N ALA A 90 -6.16 16.85 9.94
CA ALA A 90 -7.47 17.50 9.80
C ALA A 90 -8.05 18.03 11.12
N PRO A 91 -8.05 17.29 12.27
CA PRO A 91 -8.44 17.86 13.54
C PRO A 91 -7.51 18.98 14.00
N LEU A 92 -6.19 18.85 13.83
CA LEU A 92 -5.23 19.89 14.20
C LEU A 92 -5.44 21.19 13.41
N ALA A 93 -5.77 21.10 12.12
CA ALA A 93 -6.10 22.26 11.30
C ALA A 93 -7.37 22.99 11.76
N ARG A 94 -8.21 22.35 12.56
CA ARG A 94 -9.41 22.90 13.19
C ARG A 94 -9.22 23.18 14.68
N SER A 95 -7.99 23.23 15.17
CA SER A 95 -7.64 23.40 16.58
C SER A 95 -8.29 22.37 17.53
N ARG A 96 -8.52 21.15 17.01
CA ARG A 96 -9.07 20.02 17.79
C ARG A 96 -7.97 19.00 18.10
N PRO A 97 -8.01 18.31 19.25
CA PRO A 97 -7.05 17.27 19.59
C PRO A 97 -7.19 16.05 18.65
N ILE A 98 -6.10 15.30 18.53
CA ILE A 98 -6.12 14.01 17.82
C ILE A 98 -6.77 12.96 18.74
N ASP A 99 -7.79 12.28 18.26
CA ASP A 99 -8.40 11.14 18.93
C ASP A 99 -7.57 9.88 18.60
N LEU A 100 -6.58 9.60 19.47
CA LEU A 100 -5.66 8.48 19.29
C LEU A 100 -6.36 7.13 19.35
N TRP A 101 -7.32 6.96 20.30
CA TRP A 101 -8.08 5.72 20.41
C TRP A 101 -8.81 5.39 19.11
N ARG A 102 -9.57 6.34 18.61
CA ARG A 102 -10.30 6.18 17.34
C ARG A 102 -9.35 5.91 16.17
N PHE A 103 -8.22 6.60 16.14
CA PHE A 103 -7.21 6.41 15.08
C PHE A 103 -6.69 4.98 15.10
N PHE A 104 -6.19 4.49 16.24
CA PHE A 104 -5.62 3.15 16.34
C PHE A 104 -6.67 2.05 16.19
N ALA A 105 -7.85 2.19 16.78
CA ALA A 105 -8.95 1.23 16.63
C ALA A 105 -9.36 1.05 15.15
N ARG A 106 -9.44 2.15 14.40
CA ARG A 106 -9.77 2.09 12.97
C ARG A 106 -8.68 1.43 12.14
N ARG A 107 -7.43 1.55 12.53
CA ARG A 107 -6.29 0.89 11.89
C ARG A 107 -6.22 -0.58 12.23
N ALA A 108 -6.32 -0.90 13.51
CA ALA A 108 -6.34 -2.27 14.01
C ALA A 108 -7.42 -3.10 13.31
N LEU A 109 -8.67 -2.63 13.29
CA LEU A 109 -9.79 -3.32 12.62
C LEU A 109 -9.64 -3.43 11.09
N ARG A 110 -8.78 -2.66 10.46
CA ARG A 110 -8.50 -2.76 9.03
C ARG A 110 -7.37 -3.73 8.70
N ILE A 111 -6.31 -3.74 9.51
CA ILE A 111 -5.05 -4.42 9.20
C ILE A 111 -4.98 -5.78 9.90
N ILE A 112 -5.18 -5.79 11.21
CA ILE A 112 -4.92 -6.94 12.08
C ILE A 112 -5.65 -8.22 11.65
N PRO A 113 -6.96 -8.22 11.34
CA PRO A 113 -7.68 -9.48 11.11
C PRO A 113 -7.14 -10.27 9.92
N ALA A 114 -7.02 -9.64 8.75
CA ALA A 114 -6.53 -10.31 7.54
C ALA A 114 -5.03 -10.65 7.66
N TYR A 115 -4.24 -9.77 8.29
CA TYR A 115 -2.82 -10.02 8.54
C TYR A 115 -2.60 -11.28 9.37
N PHE A 116 -3.29 -11.41 10.51
CA PHE A 116 -3.11 -12.56 11.39
C PHE A 116 -3.68 -13.87 10.80
N VAL A 117 -4.72 -13.81 9.94
CA VAL A 117 -5.18 -14.98 9.19
C VAL A 117 -4.07 -15.49 8.28
N ILE A 118 -3.42 -14.62 7.51
CA ILE A 118 -2.34 -15.03 6.61
C ILE A 118 -1.08 -15.40 7.40
N LEU A 119 -0.74 -14.69 8.47
CA LEU A 119 0.35 -15.07 9.35
C LEU A 119 0.13 -16.48 9.95
N ALA A 120 -1.10 -16.82 10.34
CA ALA A 120 -1.44 -18.15 10.82
C ALA A 120 -1.24 -19.22 9.75
N VAL A 121 -1.61 -18.95 8.48
CA VAL A 121 -1.32 -19.87 7.35
C VAL A 121 0.19 -20.10 7.26
N TYR A 122 1.01 -19.04 7.27
CA TYR A 122 2.46 -19.18 7.24
C TYR A 122 3.03 -19.88 8.47
N ALA A 123 2.47 -19.68 9.65
CA ALA A 123 2.95 -20.27 10.89
C ALA A 123 2.63 -21.78 10.99
N PHE A 124 1.38 -22.15 10.70
CA PHE A 124 0.86 -23.50 10.98
C PHE A 124 0.88 -24.44 9.77
N LEU A 125 1.10 -23.93 8.55
CA LEU A 125 1.20 -24.71 7.33
C LEU A 125 2.58 -24.52 6.66
N PRO A 126 3.69 -25.04 7.25
CA PRO A 126 5.04 -24.84 6.72
C PRO A 126 5.23 -25.33 5.28
N SER A 127 4.50 -26.38 4.89
CA SER A 127 4.50 -26.93 3.51
C SER A 127 3.91 -25.98 2.46
N TRP A 128 3.20 -24.94 2.89
CA TRP A 128 2.62 -23.91 2.00
C TRP A 128 3.55 -22.73 1.77
N ARG A 129 4.65 -22.63 2.53
CA ARG A 129 5.60 -21.52 2.41
C ARG A 129 6.34 -21.59 1.08
N GLU A 130 6.52 -20.44 0.46
CA GLU A 130 7.33 -20.30 -0.74
C GLU A 130 8.83 -20.48 -0.49
N TYR A 131 9.25 -20.37 0.77
CA TYR A 131 10.61 -20.64 1.24
C TYR A 131 10.55 -21.36 2.58
N PRO A 132 11.51 -22.26 2.87
CA PRO A 132 11.52 -23.01 4.14
C PRO A 132 11.83 -22.12 5.35
N GLU A 133 12.70 -21.14 5.17
CA GLU A 133 13.12 -20.21 6.23
C GLU A 133 12.07 -19.12 6.43
N MET A 134 11.75 -18.82 7.69
CA MET A 134 10.86 -17.74 8.09
C MET A 134 11.43 -17.02 9.31
N SER A 135 11.31 -15.70 9.35
CA SER A 135 11.65 -14.93 10.55
C SER A 135 10.84 -15.40 11.77
N PRO A 136 11.37 -15.29 12.99
CA PRO A 136 10.64 -15.67 14.19
C PRO A 136 9.27 -14.98 14.31
N LEU A 137 8.23 -15.71 14.72
CA LEU A 137 6.84 -15.24 14.77
C LEU A 137 6.67 -13.97 15.61
N TRP A 138 7.43 -13.84 16.72
CA TRP A 138 7.37 -12.65 17.56
C TRP A 138 7.71 -11.36 16.80
N LYS A 139 8.59 -11.42 15.78
CA LYS A 139 8.89 -10.25 14.95
C LYS A 139 7.67 -9.80 14.15
N PHE A 140 6.88 -10.73 13.64
CA PHE A 140 5.64 -10.42 12.91
C PHE A 140 4.56 -9.87 13.83
N VAL A 141 4.45 -10.41 15.06
CA VAL A 141 3.48 -9.92 16.07
C VAL A 141 3.82 -8.48 16.51
N LEU A 142 5.11 -8.15 16.63
CA LEU A 142 5.58 -6.83 17.02
C LEU A 142 5.80 -5.87 15.84
N SER A 143 5.47 -6.29 14.60
CA SER A 143 5.71 -5.51 13.39
C SER A 143 7.17 -5.04 13.24
N VAL A 144 8.15 -5.91 13.54
CA VAL A 144 9.59 -5.66 13.42
C VAL A 144 10.30 -6.69 12.53
N GLN A 145 9.55 -7.48 11.76
CA GLN A 145 10.08 -8.51 10.86
C GLN A 145 10.95 -7.96 9.73
N ASN A 146 10.88 -6.66 9.46
CA ASN A 146 11.71 -5.98 8.46
C ASN A 146 13.15 -5.72 8.93
N ILE A 147 13.44 -5.91 10.22
CA ILE A 147 14.79 -5.69 10.78
C ILE A 147 15.61 -6.98 10.67
N GLY A 148 16.73 -6.90 9.93
CA GLY A 148 17.58 -8.06 9.65
C GLY A 148 16.95 -9.05 8.66
N LEU A 149 15.94 -8.65 7.93
CA LEU A 149 15.31 -9.45 6.89
C LEU A 149 16.22 -9.53 5.65
N HIS A 150 16.19 -10.67 4.99
CA HIS A 150 16.83 -10.86 3.67
C HIS A 150 15.88 -11.58 2.71
N GLY A 151 16.19 -11.51 1.41
CA GLY A 151 15.43 -12.24 0.39
C GLY A 151 15.53 -13.75 0.58
N GLY A 152 14.52 -14.48 0.07
CA GLY A 152 14.46 -15.94 0.20
C GLY A 152 13.88 -16.42 1.53
N THR A 153 13.17 -15.57 2.26
CA THR A 153 12.42 -15.95 3.46
C THR A 153 10.93 -15.88 3.21
N ALA A 154 10.19 -16.80 3.84
CA ALA A 154 8.74 -16.87 3.76
C ALA A 154 8.10 -15.62 4.37
N PHE A 155 7.00 -15.17 3.75
CA PHE A 155 6.26 -13.97 4.15
C PHE A 155 7.12 -12.69 4.18
N SER A 156 8.23 -12.69 3.44
CA SER A 156 9.16 -11.55 3.44
C SER A 156 8.51 -10.27 2.93
N HIS A 157 7.52 -10.34 2.01
CA HIS A 157 6.82 -9.16 1.50
C HIS A 157 6.06 -8.37 2.59
N ALA A 158 5.77 -8.97 3.75
CA ALA A 158 5.19 -8.28 4.89
C ALA A 158 6.13 -7.22 5.53
N TRP A 159 7.37 -7.06 5.04
CA TRP A 159 8.31 -6.04 5.51
C TRP A 159 7.74 -4.63 5.39
N SER A 160 7.05 -4.32 4.30
CA SER A 160 6.50 -2.98 4.07
C SER A 160 5.35 -2.65 5.01
N LEU A 161 4.57 -3.67 5.41
CA LEU A 161 3.53 -3.51 6.43
C LEU A 161 4.14 -3.14 7.79
N ALA A 162 5.29 -3.74 8.14
CA ALA A 162 6.02 -3.37 9.35
C ALA A 162 6.49 -1.90 9.30
N VAL A 163 7.02 -1.44 8.17
CA VAL A 163 7.40 -0.03 7.98
C VAL A 163 6.19 0.89 8.19
N GLU A 164 5.04 0.54 7.58
CA GLU A 164 3.81 1.31 7.75
C GLU A 164 3.31 1.32 9.20
N ASP A 165 3.28 0.17 9.87
CA ASP A 165 2.80 0.06 11.25
C ASP A 165 3.67 0.86 12.21
N GLN A 166 4.99 0.77 12.08
CA GLN A 166 5.94 1.58 12.86
C GLN A 166 5.73 3.08 12.61
N PHE A 167 5.54 3.46 11.34
CA PHE A 167 5.24 4.84 10.99
C PHE A 167 3.91 5.31 11.55
N TYR A 168 2.85 4.49 11.52
CA TYR A 168 1.53 4.85 12.08
C TYR A 168 1.56 5.01 13.60
N PHE A 169 2.45 4.28 14.27
CA PHE A 169 2.66 4.44 15.71
C PHE A 169 3.42 5.74 16.02
N LEU A 170 4.47 6.04 15.28
CA LEU A 170 5.34 7.19 15.53
C LEU A 170 4.74 8.52 15.07
N LEU A 171 3.99 8.54 13.96
CA LEU A 171 3.48 9.77 13.36
C LEU A 171 2.57 10.60 14.30
N PRO A 172 1.57 10.03 15.02
CA PRO A 172 0.76 10.82 15.95
C PRO A 172 1.59 11.47 17.05
N LEU A 173 2.57 10.75 17.59
CA LEU A 173 3.49 11.25 18.64
C LEU A 173 4.33 12.41 18.11
N THR A 174 4.88 12.24 16.89
CA THR A 174 5.64 13.29 16.20
C THR A 174 4.79 14.53 15.96
N LEU A 175 3.54 14.38 15.52
CA LEU A 175 2.63 15.50 15.28
C LEU A 175 2.26 16.24 16.55
N ILE A 176 2.04 15.54 17.65
CA ILE A 176 1.79 16.15 18.98
C ILE A 176 3.02 16.96 19.42
N LEU A 177 4.22 16.41 19.25
CA LEU A 177 5.47 17.11 19.57
C LEU A 177 5.65 18.36 18.69
N VAL A 178 5.48 18.20 17.39
CA VAL A 178 5.59 19.30 16.40
C VAL A 178 4.57 20.40 16.62
N SER A 179 3.37 20.08 17.16
CA SER A 179 2.34 21.08 17.44
C SER A 179 2.77 22.09 18.50
N ARG A 180 3.68 21.70 19.40
CA ARG A 180 4.24 22.58 20.44
C ARG A 180 5.36 23.48 19.94
N TRP A 181 6.06 23.09 18.86
CA TRP A 181 7.22 23.81 18.31
C TRP A 181 7.02 24.14 16.83
N PRO A 182 6.57 25.35 16.50
CA PRO A 182 6.22 25.70 15.10
C PRO A 182 7.33 25.51 14.07
N ARG A 183 8.60 25.63 14.48
CA ARG A 183 9.75 25.40 13.58
C ARG A 183 9.96 23.91 13.28
N ALA A 184 9.66 23.03 14.23
CA ALA A 184 9.84 21.58 14.10
C ALA A 184 9.04 20.98 12.96
N ARG A 185 7.90 21.58 12.57
CA ARG A 185 7.08 21.14 11.42
C ARG A 185 7.80 21.17 10.07
N PHE A 186 8.82 22.01 9.92
CA PHE A 186 9.64 22.05 8.72
C PHE A 186 10.94 21.25 8.91
N ILE A 187 11.53 21.34 10.10
CA ILE A 187 12.81 20.71 10.41
C ILE A 187 12.71 19.19 10.41
N ILE A 188 11.69 18.61 11.05
CA ILE A 188 11.57 17.15 11.21
C ILE A 188 11.44 16.43 9.86
N PRO A 189 10.55 16.82 8.92
CA PRO A 189 10.50 16.20 7.61
C PRO A 189 11.83 16.29 6.84
N CYS A 190 12.50 17.44 6.90
CA CYS A 190 13.82 17.59 6.28
C CYS A 190 14.86 16.70 6.92
N LEU A 191 14.91 16.61 8.25
CA LEU A 191 15.85 15.73 8.96
C LEU A 191 15.60 14.25 8.65
N ILE A 192 14.35 13.81 8.52
CA ILE A 192 14.03 12.43 8.18
C ILE A 192 14.52 12.11 6.77
N VAL A 193 14.25 12.98 5.78
CA VAL A 193 14.64 12.74 4.38
C VAL A 193 16.16 12.83 4.23
N LEU A 194 16.79 13.91 4.71
CA LEU A 194 18.23 14.11 4.60
C LEU A 194 19.00 13.08 5.44
N GLY A 195 18.51 12.78 6.65
CA GLY A 195 19.06 11.72 7.49
C GLY A 195 18.95 10.34 6.84
N GLY A 196 17.83 10.04 6.19
CA GLY A 196 17.64 8.81 5.41
C GLY A 196 18.64 8.71 4.23
N ILE A 197 18.85 9.82 3.50
CA ILE A 197 19.85 9.91 2.42
C ILE A 197 21.26 9.70 2.99
N GLY A 198 21.62 10.42 4.06
CA GLY A 198 22.93 10.31 4.70
C GLY A 198 23.18 8.90 5.27
N LEU A 199 22.17 8.30 5.88
CA LEU A 199 22.27 6.93 6.40
C LEU A 199 22.45 5.90 5.27
N ARG A 200 21.70 6.01 4.17
CA ARG A 200 21.90 5.17 2.99
C ARG A 200 23.30 5.34 2.40
N ALA A 201 23.82 6.57 2.35
CA ALA A 201 25.19 6.83 1.89
C ALA A 201 26.21 6.15 2.79
N PHE A 202 26.07 6.27 4.10
CA PHE A 202 26.95 5.62 5.09
C PHE A 202 26.89 4.09 4.99
N LEU A 203 25.67 3.51 4.96
CA LEU A 203 25.49 2.06 4.84
C LEU A 203 25.97 1.52 3.49
N ALA A 204 25.76 2.26 2.41
CA ALA A 204 26.28 1.90 1.10
C ALA A 204 27.81 1.92 1.08
N TRP A 205 28.42 2.96 1.65
CA TRP A 205 29.88 3.04 1.77
C TRP A 205 30.45 1.87 2.59
N GLN A 206 29.86 1.58 3.77
CA GLN A 206 30.35 0.49 4.63
C GLN A 206 30.17 -0.91 4.05
N ASN A 207 29.03 -1.17 3.42
CA ASN A 207 28.65 -2.55 3.08
C ASN A 207 28.78 -2.86 1.58
N LEU A 208 29.00 -1.87 0.74
CA LEU A 208 29.00 -2.04 -0.70
C LEU A 208 30.33 -1.68 -1.37
N ALA A 209 31.19 -0.89 -0.70
CA ALA A 209 32.42 -0.39 -1.29
C ALA A 209 33.54 -1.45 -1.33
N GLU A 210 33.60 -2.35 -0.33
CA GLU A 210 34.72 -3.29 -0.16
C GLU A 210 34.51 -4.67 -0.81
N THR A 211 33.26 -5.12 -0.99
CA THR A 211 32.95 -6.51 -1.37
C THR A 211 32.22 -6.67 -2.69
N GLY A 212 31.91 -5.55 -3.39
CA GLY A 212 30.89 -5.57 -4.43
C GLY A 212 29.51 -5.78 -3.80
N VAL A 213 28.48 -5.12 -4.34
CA VAL A 213 27.13 -5.13 -3.76
C VAL A 213 26.54 -6.53 -3.82
N SER A 214 26.55 -7.26 -2.70
CA SER A 214 25.68 -8.42 -2.64
C SER A 214 24.23 -7.94 -2.55
N PHE A 215 23.36 -8.44 -3.44
CA PHE A 215 21.93 -8.13 -3.42
C PHE A 215 21.29 -8.38 -2.04
N ARG A 216 21.77 -9.41 -1.35
CA ARG A 216 21.36 -9.73 0.03
C ARG A 216 21.74 -8.64 1.03
N GLY A 217 22.96 -8.10 0.95
CA GLY A 217 23.40 -6.99 1.81
C GLY A 217 22.58 -5.72 1.56
N PHE A 218 22.34 -5.37 0.30
CA PHE A 218 21.43 -4.27 -0.04
C PHE A 218 20.03 -4.44 0.55
N GLN A 219 19.43 -5.63 0.43
CA GLN A 219 18.12 -5.90 0.99
C GLN A 219 18.11 -5.73 2.50
N THR A 220 19.08 -6.31 3.21
CA THR A 220 19.14 -6.34 4.68
C THR A 220 19.40 -4.96 5.28
N TRP A 221 20.26 -4.15 4.67
CA TRP A 221 20.72 -2.90 5.26
C TRP A 221 20.02 -1.65 4.69
N ILE A 222 19.51 -1.71 3.45
CA ILE A 222 18.99 -0.54 2.75
C ILE A 222 17.53 -0.69 2.35
N TYR A 223 17.13 -1.85 1.79
CA TYR A 223 15.79 -2.02 1.22
C TYR A 223 14.69 -2.26 2.25
N TYR A 224 14.93 -3.11 3.26
CA TYR A 224 13.91 -3.50 4.22
C TYR A 224 13.79 -2.62 5.47
N PRO A 225 14.87 -2.03 6.03
CA PRO A 225 14.79 -1.29 7.28
C PRO A 225 13.95 -0.01 7.16
N THR A 226 13.18 0.28 8.21
CA THR A 226 12.28 1.44 8.26
C THR A 226 13.01 2.76 8.08
N TRP A 227 14.15 2.92 8.74
CA TRP A 227 14.92 4.18 8.74
C TRP A 227 15.50 4.59 7.40
N THR A 228 15.60 3.67 6.45
CA THR A 228 16.04 3.92 5.07
C THR A 228 14.89 4.09 4.08
N ARG A 229 13.63 3.96 4.53
CA ARG A 229 12.43 3.89 3.67
C ARG A 229 11.31 4.87 4.07
N LEU A 230 11.60 5.87 4.90
CA LEU A 230 10.61 6.84 5.37
C LEU A 230 10.30 7.93 4.35
N ASP A 231 11.17 8.18 3.36
CA ASP A 231 11.01 9.28 2.38
C ASP A 231 9.60 9.33 1.75
N PRO A 232 9.04 8.24 1.18
CA PRO A 232 7.74 8.30 0.51
C PRO A 232 6.59 8.58 1.49
N LEU A 233 6.64 8.02 2.70
CA LEU A 233 5.67 8.28 3.75
C LEU A 233 5.69 9.76 4.16
N VAL A 234 6.88 10.33 4.35
CA VAL A 234 7.07 11.74 4.73
C VAL A 234 6.58 12.66 3.63
N PHE A 235 6.89 12.40 2.35
CA PHE A 235 6.37 13.21 1.24
C PHE A 235 4.83 13.19 1.20
N GLY A 236 4.22 12.02 1.45
CA GLY A 236 2.77 11.93 1.58
C GLY A 236 2.21 12.82 2.69
N VAL A 237 2.81 12.79 3.90
CA VAL A 237 2.40 13.66 5.03
C VAL A 237 2.60 15.14 4.72
N VAL A 238 3.70 15.51 4.06
CA VAL A 238 3.95 16.90 3.64
C VAL A 238 2.87 17.39 2.68
N LEU A 239 2.46 16.58 1.70
CA LEU A 239 1.35 16.92 0.80
C LEU A 239 0.04 17.10 1.58
N ALA A 240 -0.26 16.24 2.53
CA ALA A 240 -1.43 16.38 3.41
C ALA A 240 -1.36 17.64 4.28
N ALA A 241 -0.18 18.00 4.78
CA ALA A 241 0.02 19.22 5.55
C ALA A 241 -0.19 20.48 4.69
N ILE A 242 0.32 20.50 3.47
CA ILE A 242 0.08 21.60 2.52
C ILE A 242 -1.43 21.73 2.25
N GLU A 243 -2.12 20.62 2.00
CA GLU A 243 -3.58 20.62 1.77
C GLU A 243 -4.36 21.22 2.96
N LYS A 244 -4.02 20.83 4.19
CA LYS A 244 -4.79 21.22 5.38
C LYS A 244 -4.42 22.59 5.94
N PHE A 245 -3.16 23.00 5.87
CA PHE A 245 -2.68 24.23 6.51
C PHE A 245 -2.31 25.37 5.53
N ARG A 246 -2.20 25.07 4.25
CA ARG A 246 -1.76 26.05 3.23
C ARG A 246 -2.64 25.97 1.97
N PRO A 247 -3.95 26.28 2.03
CA PRO A 247 -4.88 26.09 0.92
C PRO A 247 -4.51 26.88 -0.34
N GLN A 248 -3.82 28.01 -0.19
CA GLN A 248 -3.31 28.78 -1.35
C GLN A 248 -2.19 28.02 -2.07
N TRP A 249 -1.23 27.43 -1.32
CA TRP A 249 -0.15 26.63 -1.89
C TRP A 249 -0.69 25.35 -2.49
N TRP A 250 -1.68 24.73 -1.84
CA TRP A 250 -2.38 23.56 -2.40
C TRP A 250 -3.04 23.87 -3.74
N ARG A 251 -3.74 25.01 -3.85
CA ARG A 251 -4.34 25.44 -5.14
C ARG A 251 -3.28 25.67 -6.21
N ARG A 252 -2.15 26.30 -5.87
CA ARG A 252 -1.02 26.48 -6.80
C ARG A 252 -0.47 25.13 -7.27
N LEU A 253 -0.26 24.20 -6.34
CA LEU A 253 0.23 22.85 -6.64
C LEU A 253 -0.74 22.09 -7.57
N MET A 254 -2.05 22.15 -7.29
CA MET A 254 -3.08 21.56 -8.16
C MET A 254 -3.08 22.18 -9.56
N ASN A 255 -2.79 23.46 -9.68
CA ASN A 255 -2.69 24.14 -10.95
C ASN A 255 -1.43 23.75 -11.75
N LEU A 256 -0.32 23.46 -11.06
CA LEU A 256 0.93 23.00 -11.63
C LEU A 256 0.94 21.51 -11.97
N ALA A 257 -0.04 20.74 -11.51
CA ALA A 257 -0.08 19.30 -11.69
C ALA A 257 0.15 18.82 -13.14
N PRO A 258 -0.42 19.42 -14.21
CA PRO A 258 -0.13 19.01 -15.58
C PRO A 258 1.36 19.08 -15.91
N TRP A 259 2.05 20.10 -15.41
CA TRP A 259 3.49 20.31 -15.62
C TRP A 259 4.36 19.41 -14.76
N LEU A 260 3.83 18.86 -13.65
CA LEU A 260 4.52 17.92 -12.77
C LEU A 260 4.48 16.49 -13.27
N SER A 261 3.59 16.15 -14.22
CA SER A 261 3.42 14.78 -14.70
C SER A 261 4.67 14.23 -15.40
N LEU A 262 5.22 14.98 -16.35
CA LEU A 262 6.43 14.57 -17.06
C LEU A 262 7.69 14.56 -16.18
N PRO A 263 8.02 15.63 -15.41
CA PRO A 263 9.14 15.57 -14.47
C PRO A 263 9.00 14.46 -13.43
N GLY A 264 7.79 14.22 -12.90
CA GLY A 264 7.56 13.14 -11.96
C GLY A 264 7.83 11.76 -12.57
N LEU A 265 7.36 11.52 -13.78
CA LEU A 265 7.66 10.30 -14.53
C LEU A 265 9.16 10.18 -14.85
N ALA A 266 9.79 11.28 -15.28
CA ALA A 266 11.23 11.30 -15.57
C ALA A 266 12.08 10.96 -14.35
N LEU A 267 11.70 11.45 -13.16
CA LEU A 267 12.37 11.09 -11.89
C LEU A 267 12.27 9.60 -11.61
N ILE A 268 11.09 9.00 -11.81
CA ILE A 268 10.89 7.56 -11.63
C ILE A 268 11.76 6.78 -12.62
N VAL A 269 11.69 7.13 -13.91
CA VAL A 269 12.47 6.45 -14.97
C VAL A 269 13.97 6.59 -14.69
N TYR A 270 14.44 7.77 -14.31
CA TYR A 270 15.85 7.96 -13.96
C TYR A 270 16.27 7.16 -12.75
N ALA A 271 15.42 7.08 -11.71
CA ALA A 271 15.69 6.26 -10.54
C ALA A 271 15.76 4.77 -10.87
N LEU A 272 14.89 4.30 -11.77
CA LEU A 272 14.92 2.91 -12.27
C LEU A 272 16.17 2.65 -13.09
N TYR A 273 16.58 3.60 -13.93
CA TYR A 273 17.83 3.53 -14.69
C TYR A 273 19.06 3.44 -13.79
N LEU A 274 19.12 4.21 -12.68
CA LEU A 274 20.21 4.13 -11.70
C LEU A 274 20.33 2.72 -11.06
N GLY A 275 19.22 2.02 -10.92
CA GLY A 275 19.17 0.65 -10.38
C GLY A 275 19.21 -0.44 -11.44
N GLU A 276 19.33 -0.09 -12.74
CA GLU A 276 19.43 -1.03 -13.83
C GLU A 276 20.87 -1.48 -14.00
N GLY A 277 21.10 -2.76 -13.85
CA GLY A 277 22.43 -3.39 -14.00
C GLY A 277 22.52 -4.65 -13.16
N ASP A 278 23.51 -5.47 -13.46
CA ASP A 278 23.79 -6.68 -12.68
C ASP A 278 24.41 -6.35 -11.31
N TYR A 279 24.82 -5.10 -11.13
CA TYR A 279 25.42 -4.61 -9.88
C TYR A 279 24.68 -3.35 -9.39
N LEU A 280 24.20 -3.40 -8.14
CA LEU A 280 23.67 -2.22 -7.46
C LEU A 280 24.82 -1.22 -7.24
N THR A 281 24.68 -0.03 -7.80
CA THR A 281 25.66 1.05 -7.59
C THR A 281 25.41 1.76 -6.25
N VAL A 282 26.46 2.34 -5.68
CA VAL A 282 26.35 3.21 -4.49
C VAL A 282 25.36 4.36 -4.76
N ALA A 283 25.39 4.94 -5.96
CA ALA A 283 24.47 5.98 -6.37
C ALA A 283 22.99 5.51 -6.34
N ALA A 284 22.72 4.29 -6.85
CA ALA A 284 21.39 3.68 -6.78
C ALA A 284 20.94 3.49 -5.33
N ALA A 285 21.80 2.94 -4.49
CA ALA A 285 21.49 2.71 -3.07
C ALA A 285 21.12 4.00 -2.33
N ILE A 286 21.72 5.13 -2.67
CA ILE A 286 21.48 6.44 -2.05
C ILE A 286 20.24 7.13 -2.62
N TRP A 287 20.14 7.22 -3.96
CA TRP A 287 19.23 8.15 -4.63
C TRP A 287 17.96 7.52 -5.18
N GLN A 288 17.95 6.21 -5.43
CA GLN A 288 16.82 5.54 -6.08
C GLN A 288 15.50 5.77 -5.33
N PHE A 289 15.49 5.58 -4.00
CA PHE A 289 14.27 5.69 -3.20
C PHE A 289 13.73 7.12 -3.07
N PRO A 290 14.55 8.15 -2.74
CA PRO A 290 14.03 9.52 -2.67
C PRO A 290 13.57 10.05 -4.03
N LEU A 291 14.21 9.66 -5.13
CA LEU A 291 13.78 10.04 -6.48
C LEU A 291 12.45 9.39 -6.86
N VAL A 292 12.30 8.07 -6.62
CA VAL A 292 11.02 7.37 -6.81
C VAL A 292 9.94 8.01 -5.94
N ALA A 293 10.22 8.25 -4.65
CA ALA A 293 9.27 8.84 -3.72
C ALA A 293 8.79 10.22 -4.16
N LEU A 294 9.70 11.07 -4.65
CA LEU A 294 9.37 12.39 -5.17
C LEU A 294 8.54 12.29 -6.45
N GLY A 295 8.89 11.39 -7.36
CA GLY A 295 8.12 11.10 -8.57
C GLY A 295 6.72 10.59 -8.25
N MET A 296 6.57 9.66 -7.29
CA MET A 296 5.27 9.15 -6.82
C MET A 296 4.43 10.23 -6.13
N ALA A 297 5.07 11.15 -5.39
CA ALA A 297 4.39 12.31 -4.82
C ALA A 297 3.85 13.24 -5.92
N ALA A 298 4.60 13.46 -6.99
CA ALA A 298 4.13 14.22 -8.16
C ALA A 298 2.94 13.52 -8.85
N LEU A 299 2.99 12.19 -9.04
CA LEU A 299 1.85 11.42 -9.58
C LEU A 299 0.62 11.49 -8.67
N LEU A 300 0.80 11.48 -7.35
CA LEU A 300 -0.30 11.68 -6.41
C LEU A 300 -0.95 13.07 -6.59
N VAL A 301 -0.16 14.13 -6.74
CA VAL A 301 -0.65 15.48 -7.04
C VAL A 301 -1.44 15.49 -8.35
N CYS A 302 -0.94 14.81 -9.38
CA CYS A 302 -1.63 14.65 -10.67
C CYS A 302 -2.99 13.95 -10.52
N ALA A 303 -3.05 12.87 -9.74
CA ALA A 303 -4.28 12.10 -9.50
C ALA A 303 -5.34 12.89 -8.68
N LEU A 304 -4.90 13.85 -7.87
CA LEU A 304 -5.76 14.72 -7.06
C LEU A 304 -6.22 15.97 -7.80
N SER A 305 -5.50 16.39 -8.86
CA SER A 305 -5.76 17.65 -9.54
C SER A 305 -7.05 17.65 -10.37
N PRO A 306 -7.92 18.65 -10.18
CA PRO A 306 -9.12 18.82 -11.01
C PRO A 306 -8.83 19.12 -12.48
N ARG A 307 -7.59 19.52 -12.81
CA ARG A 307 -7.16 19.87 -14.17
C ARG A 307 -6.80 18.66 -15.01
N LEU A 308 -6.55 17.50 -14.38
CA LEU A 308 -6.20 16.26 -15.08
C LEU A 308 -7.37 15.30 -15.12
N ILE A 309 -7.47 14.59 -16.23
CA ILE A 309 -8.51 13.59 -16.47
C ILE A 309 -8.45 12.45 -15.44
N LEU A 310 -7.27 12.13 -14.90
CA LEU A 310 -7.03 11.09 -13.90
C LEU A 310 -7.95 11.20 -12.69
N ARG A 311 -8.30 12.41 -12.25
CA ARG A 311 -9.24 12.62 -11.14
C ARG A 311 -10.67 12.20 -11.48
N ARG A 312 -11.06 12.22 -12.76
CA ARG A 312 -12.43 12.00 -13.23
C ARG A 312 -12.65 10.66 -13.89
N VAL A 313 -11.57 10.08 -14.43
CA VAL A 313 -11.62 8.81 -15.14
C VAL A 313 -11.98 7.69 -14.17
N LYS A 314 -13.09 7.04 -14.44
CA LYS A 314 -13.52 5.81 -13.76
C LYS A 314 -13.17 4.63 -14.67
N ILE A 315 -12.01 4.01 -14.43
CA ILE A 315 -11.65 2.78 -15.13
C ILE A 315 -12.46 1.64 -14.51
N PRO A 316 -13.23 0.87 -15.31
CA PRO A 316 -13.94 -0.29 -14.81
C PRO A 316 -13.00 -1.25 -14.08
N GLY A 317 -13.40 -1.73 -12.90
CA GLY A 317 -12.57 -2.63 -12.09
C GLY A 317 -11.54 -1.94 -11.18
N ALA A 318 -11.03 -0.73 -11.49
CA ALA A 318 -9.99 -0.09 -10.70
C ALA A 318 -10.42 0.15 -9.24
N ALA A 319 -11.64 0.62 -9.02
CA ALA A 319 -12.19 0.81 -7.67
C ALA A 319 -12.35 -0.51 -6.90
N PHE A 320 -12.67 -1.60 -7.61
CA PHE A 320 -12.74 -2.93 -7.02
C PHE A 320 -11.35 -3.42 -6.61
N ILE A 321 -10.38 -3.40 -7.53
CA ILE A 321 -8.98 -3.80 -7.26
C ILE A 321 -8.40 -2.95 -6.11
N ALA A 322 -8.62 -1.64 -6.11
CA ALA A 322 -8.19 -0.76 -5.02
C ALA A 322 -8.81 -1.13 -3.66
N SER A 323 -10.03 -1.67 -3.64
CA SER A 323 -10.70 -2.08 -2.40
C SER A 323 -10.14 -3.37 -1.82
N ILE A 324 -9.70 -4.30 -2.65
CA ILE A 324 -9.10 -5.59 -2.26
C ILE A 324 -7.56 -5.56 -2.24
N ALA A 325 -6.95 -4.42 -2.53
CA ALA A 325 -5.49 -4.30 -2.70
C ALA A 325 -4.70 -4.78 -1.47
N TYR A 326 -5.22 -4.57 -0.26
CA TYR A 326 -4.60 -5.05 0.97
C TYR A 326 -4.65 -6.59 1.07
N SER A 327 -5.82 -7.19 0.84
CA SER A 327 -5.96 -8.65 0.77
C SER A 327 -5.09 -9.26 -0.33
N ALA A 328 -5.03 -8.63 -1.51
CA ALA A 328 -4.17 -9.08 -2.62
C ALA A 328 -2.69 -9.04 -2.24
N TYR A 329 -2.26 -7.96 -1.58
CA TYR A 329 -0.89 -7.84 -1.08
C TYR A 329 -0.51 -8.95 -0.11
N LEU A 330 -1.44 -9.39 0.76
CA LEU A 330 -1.18 -10.44 1.73
C LEU A 330 -1.06 -11.84 1.08
N VAL A 331 -1.94 -12.16 0.12
CA VAL A 331 -2.03 -13.53 -0.43
C VAL A 331 -1.13 -13.79 -1.63
N GLN A 332 -0.63 -12.74 -2.31
CA GLN A 332 0.00 -12.85 -3.62
C GLN A 332 1.10 -13.91 -3.70
N LYS A 333 2.06 -13.92 -2.78
CA LYS A 333 3.19 -14.87 -2.85
C LYS A 333 2.76 -16.31 -2.67
N LEU A 334 1.81 -16.58 -1.76
CA LEU A 334 1.24 -17.93 -1.61
C LEU A 334 0.59 -18.39 -2.91
N VAL A 335 -0.28 -17.54 -3.50
CA VAL A 335 -0.99 -17.88 -4.73
C VAL A 335 -0.03 -18.07 -5.90
N ILE A 336 0.94 -17.15 -6.06
CA ILE A 336 1.97 -17.25 -7.10
C ILE A 336 2.76 -18.55 -6.94
N TYR A 337 3.18 -18.88 -5.72
CA TYR A 337 3.91 -20.11 -5.44
C TYR A 337 3.13 -21.37 -5.85
N PHE A 338 1.88 -21.50 -5.41
CA PHE A 338 1.05 -22.65 -5.78
C PHE A 338 0.78 -22.73 -7.29
N PHE A 339 0.52 -21.60 -7.92
CA PHE A 339 0.30 -21.57 -9.37
C PHE A 339 1.59 -21.91 -10.13
N THR A 340 2.76 -21.49 -9.64
CA THR A 340 4.04 -21.90 -10.22
C THR A 340 4.24 -23.40 -10.12
N GLN A 341 3.97 -24.01 -8.97
CA GLN A 341 4.06 -25.48 -8.81
C GLN A 341 3.10 -26.20 -9.77
N PHE A 342 1.88 -25.69 -9.91
CA PHE A 342 0.92 -26.23 -10.88
C PHE A 342 1.46 -26.14 -12.32
N CYS A 343 1.98 -25.00 -12.73
CA CYS A 343 2.56 -24.83 -14.06
C CYS A 343 3.74 -25.77 -14.32
N VAL A 344 4.64 -25.93 -13.35
CA VAL A 344 5.80 -26.84 -13.44
C VAL A 344 5.32 -28.30 -13.58
N THR A 345 4.37 -28.73 -12.75
CA THR A 345 3.82 -30.09 -12.80
C THR A 345 3.15 -30.43 -14.13
N HIS A 346 2.51 -29.46 -14.77
CA HIS A 346 1.78 -29.62 -16.02
C HIS A 346 2.56 -29.17 -17.27
N ASN A 347 3.86 -28.89 -17.13
CA ASN A 347 4.72 -28.40 -18.22
C ASN A 347 4.18 -27.14 -18.92
N ILE A 348 3.54 -26.22 -18.18
CA ILE A 348 3.07 -24.92 -18.68
C ILE A 348 4.21 -23.91 -18.62
N ALA A 349 4.48 -23.25 -19.74
CA ALA A 349 5.55 -22.25 -19.82
C ALA A 349 5.22 -21.00 -18.99
N LEU A 350 6.01 -20.73 -17.94
CA LEU A 350 5.87 -19.52 -17.09
C LEU A 350 6.13 -18.21 -17.85
N THR A 351 6.85 -18.27 -18.97
CA THR A 351 7.18 -17.10 -19.78
C THR A 351 6.04 -16.64 -20.71
N SER A 352 4.89 -17.32 -20.68
CA SER A 352 3.74 -16.92 -21.49
C SER A 352 2.98 -15.78 -20.82
N ALA A 353 2.54 -14.80 -21.63
CA ALA A 353 1.68 -13.72 -21.15
C ALA A 353 0.34 -14.25 -20.59
N ALA A 354 -0.15 -15.37 -21.13
CA ALA A 354 -1.35 -16.03 -20.64
C ALA A 354 -1.16 -16.57 -19.21
N ALA A 355 -0.02 -17.21 -18.90
CA ALA A 355 0.27 -17.69 -17.54
C ALA A 355 0.34 -16.54 -16.54
N LEU A 356 0.98 -15.42 -16.90
CA LEU A 356 1.01 -14.24 -16.07
C LEU A 356 -0.39 -13.65 -15.85
N PHE A 357 -1.21 -13.56 -16.90
CA PHE A 357 -2.59 -13.07 -16.76
C PHE A 357 -3.43 -13.98 -15.85
N VAL A 358 -3.29 -15.30 -15.98
CA VAL A 358 -4.04 -16.25 -15.13
C VAL A 358 -3.59 -16.18 -13.67
N VAL A 359 -2.29 -16.09 -13.39
CA VAL A 359 -1.83 -15.95 -11.99
C VAL A 359 -2.31 -14.65 -11.34
N GLU A 360 -2.35 -13.54 -12.10
CA GLU A 360 -2.97 -12.29 -11.64
C GLU A 360 -4.44 -12.50 -11.27
N LEU A 361 -5.23 -13.15 -12.14
CA LEU A 361 -6.62 -13.47 -11.86
C LEU A 361 -6.79 -14.35 -10.61
N CYS A 362 -5.93 -15.35 -10.43
CA CYS A 362 -5.93 -16.21 -9.25
C CYS A 362 -5.65 -15.40 -7.97
N VAL A 363 -4.68 -14.49 -8.01
CA VAL A 363 -4.38 -13.60 -6.88
C VAL A 363 -5.60 -12.75 -6.52
N TYR A 364 -6.25 -12.11 -7.50
CA TYR A 364 -7.42 -11.28 -7.22
C TYR A 364 -8.65 -12.09 -6.80
N ALA A 365 -8.81 -13.31 -7.29
CA ALA A 365 -9.88 -14.20 -6.84
C ALA A 365 -9.72 -14.58 -5.36
N VAL A 366 -8.52 -15.04 -4.95
CA VAL A 366 -8.22 -15.40 -3.55
C VAL A 366 -8.27 -14.17 -2.65
N ALA A 367 -7.76 -13.03 -3.13
CA ALA A 367 -7.84 -11.75 -2.42
C ALA A 367 -9.30 -11.31 -2.18
N THR A 368 -10.18 -11.55 -3.16
CA THR A 368 -11.61 -11.25 -3.02
C THR A 368 -12.25 -12.12 -1.93
N ILE A 369 -11.90 -13.39 -1.88
CA ILE A 369 -12.39 -14.30 -0.82
C ILE A 369 -11.93 -13.80 0.55
N LEU A 370 -10.62 -13.51 0.72
CA LEU A 370 -10.08 -13.00 1.97
C LEU A 370 -10.75 -11.67 2.37
N PHE A 371 -10.95 -10.77 1.40
CA PHE A 371 -11.63 -9.51 1.62
C PHE A 371 -13.08 -9.70 2.11
N LEU A 372 -13.86 -10.55 1.43
CA LEU A 372 -15.27 -10.75 1.75
C LEU A 372 -15.47 -11.47 3.08
N VAL A 373 -14.63 -12.47 3.36
CA VAL A 373 -14.77 -13.34 4.55
C VAL A 373 -14.16 -12.70 5.79
N VAL A 374 -13.05 -12.02 5.66
CA VAL A 374 -12.29 -11.49 6.80
C VAL A 374 -12.30 -9.96 6.83
N GLU A 375 -11.77 -9.28 5.82
CA GLU A 375 -11.56 -7.84 5.89
C GLU A 375 -12.89 -7.06 5.99
N ARG A 376 -13.87 -7.38 5.15
CA ARG A 376 -15.16 -6.67 5.07
C ARG A 376 -15.97 -6.69 6.38
N PRO A 377 -16.13 -7.81 7.10
CA PRO A 377 -16.83 -7.84 8.38
C PRO A 377 -16.20 -6.90 9.43
N PHE A 378 -14.87 -6.90 9.53
CA PHE A 378 -14.15 -6.02 10.45
C PHE A 378 -14.20 -4.55 10.02
N LEU A 379 -14.25 -4.26 8.72
CA LEU A 379 -14.51 -2.91 8.22
C LEU A 379 -15.92 -2.42 8.59
N GLN A 380 -16.92 -3.29 8.61
CA GLN A 380 -18.27 -2.96 9.09
C GLN A 380 -18.27 -2.71 10.60
N LEU A 381 -17.61 -3.59 11.38
CA LEU A 381 -17.44 -3.40 12.82
C LEU A 381 -16.75 -2.06 13.15
N ARG A 382 -15.75 -1.67 12.37
CA ARG A 382 -15.05 -0.37 12.49
C ARG A 382 -16.00 0.83 12.46
N HIS A 383 -17.07 0.78 11.66
CA HIS A 383 -18.05 1.85 11.61
C HIS A 383 -18.86 1.98 12.90
N ARG A 384 -19.06 0.86 13.61
CA ARG A 384 -19.78 0.82 14.91
C ARG A 384 -18.88 1.23 16.07
N VAL A 385 -17.67 0.68 16.14
CA VAL A 385 -16.72 0.88 17.27
C VAL A 385 -16.04 2.25 17.21
N ALA A 386 -15.69 2.71 16.02
CA ALA A 386 -14.98 3.98 15.82
C ALA A 386 -15.63 4.77 14.66
N PRO A 387 -16.85 5.32 14.86
CA PRO A 387 -17.55 6.07 13.82
C PRO A 387 -16.75 7.31 13.40
N ARG A 388 -16.89 7.74 12.14
CA ARG A 388 -16.30 9.01 11.69
C ARG A 388 -16.94 10.18 12.43
N PRO A 389 -16.18 11.23 12.79
CA PRO A 389 -16.80 12.45 13.30
C PRO A 389 -17.80 12.99 12.27
N SER A 390 -18.97 13.42 12.75
CA SER A 390 -19.92 14.16 11.90
C SER A 390 -19.20 15.40 11.34
N ARG A 391 -19.40 15.66 10.05
CA ARG A 391 -18.97 16.92 9.43
C ARG A 391 -19.90 18.04 9.93
N SER A 392 -19.61 18.58 11.11
CA SER A 392 -20.15 19.85 11.54
C SER A 392 -19.19 20.96 11.14
#